data_7b014097e580fbff9c64738bed29bab2
#
_entry.id   7b014097e580fbff9c64738bed29bab2
#
_cell.length_a   1.000
_cell.length_b   1.000
_cell.length_c   1.000
_cell.angle_alpha   90.00
_cell.angle_beta   90.00
_cell.angle_gamma   90.00
#
_symmetry.space_group_name_H-M   'P 1'
#
loop_
_entity.id
_entity.type
_entity.pdbx_description
1 polymer ?
#
loop_
_entity_poly.entity_id
_entity_poly.type
_entity_poly.pdbx_seq_one_letter_code
_entity_poly.pdbx_strand_id
1 'polypeptide(L)'
;MENEMSGVKSAGASALDPFVLRQTRLRRSGNKLRSIHHHAFRCRDAEETRHFYEDILQMPLVAAMVMDVNQATPDKEPFCHIFFEMGDGNCIAFFDYPAVLKDRTFKPDGPFDHHLAIEVEGDEVLEEYRSRLQAANIPSQLLDHGVFHSLYFNDPNGLNCELVSKVRATHDNDVAEAQSAHENLKKWTALKKSPS
;
A
#
# COMPACT_ATOMS: atom_id res chain seq x y z
N MET A 1 -49.50 -15.29 1.37
CA MET A 1 -48.16 -15.86 1.15
C MET A 1 -47.20 -14.72 1.46
N GLU A 2 -46.83 -14.67 2.73
CA GLU A 2 -45.90 -13.68 3.27
C GLU A 2 -44.49 -14.18 3.00
N ASN A 3 -43.68 -13.34 2.34
CA ASN A 3 -42.29 -13.64 2.00
C ASN A 3 -41.42 -13.05 3.11
N GLU A 4 -40.97 -13.90 4.04
CA GLU A 4 -40.02 -13.54 5.08
C GLU A 4 -38.69 -13.18 4.46
N MET A 5 -38.35 -11.90 4.43
CA MET A 5 -37.00 -11.42 4.20
C MET A 5 -36.19 -11.69 5.47
N SER A 6 -35.37 -12.75 5.45
CA SER A 6 -34.43 -13.04 6.50
C SER A 6 -33.37 -11.94 6.57
N GLY A 7 -33.42 -11.17 7.65
CA GLY A 7 -32.42 -10.16 7.95
C GLY A 7 -31.04 -10.81 8.17
N VAL A 8 -30.07 -10.45 7.33
CA VAL A 8 -28.65 -10.72 7.56
C VAL A 8 -28.23 -9.89 8.78
N LYS A 9 -28.08 -10.55 9.93
CA LYS A 9 -27.52 -9.91 11.12
C LYS A 9 -26.06 -9.55 10.82
N SER A 10 -25.74 -8.28 10.84
CA SER A 10 -24.37 -7.79 10.85
C SER A 10 -23.61 -8.46 12.01
N ALA A 11 -22.68 -9.34 11.70
CA ALA A 11 -21.81 -9.94 12.71
C ALA A 11 -20.94 -8.82 13.28
N GLY A 12 -21.24 -8.40 14.53
CA GLY A 12 -20.47 -7.41 15.25
C GLY A 12 -18.97 -7.77 15.24
N ALA A 13 -18.11 -6.74 15.15
CA ALA A 13 -16.67 -6.90 15.20
C ALA A 13 -16.30 -7.70 16.46
N SER A 14 -15.79 -8.93 16.28
CA SER A 14 -15.25 -9.72 17.38
C SER A 14 -14.03 -8.97 17.93
N ALA A 15 -14.01 -8.70 19.24
CA ALA A 15 -12.83 -8.14 19.88
C ALA A 15 -11.66 -9.08 19.67
N LEU A 16 -10.48 -8.53 19.34
CA LEU A 16 -9.25 -9.30 19.21
C LEU A 16 -8.93 -10.04 20.52
N ASP A 17 -8.38 -11.26 20.42
CA ASP A 17 -7.95 -12.04 21.56
C ASP A 17 -6.97 -11.19 22.42
N PRO A 18 -7.23 -11.02 23.73
CA PRO A 18 -6.36 -10.27 24.63
C PRO A 18 -4.90 -10.77 24.62
N PHE A 19 -4.67 -12.06 24.39
CA PHE A 19 -3.33 -12.63 24.28
C PHE A 19 -2.63 -12.09 23.02
N VAL A 20 -3.29 -12.11 21.87
CA VAL A 20 -2.76 -11.58 20.59
C VAL A 20 -2.44 -10.11 20.71
N LEU A 21 -3.34 -9.30 21.27
CA LEU A 21 -3.10 -7.87 21.52
C LEU A 21 -1.89 -7.65 22.41
N ARG A 22 -1.74 -8.45 23.49
CA ARG A 22 -0.59 -8.37 24.37
C ARG A 22 0.72 -8.71 23.67
N GLN A 23 0.78 -9.79 22.89
CA GLN A 23 1.97 -10.19 22.15
C GLN A 23 2.36 -9.12 21.10
N THR A 24 1.40 -8.60 20.37
CA THR A 24 1.62 -7.51 19.40
C THR A 24 2.18 -6.25 20.08
N ARG A 25 1.61 -5.88 21.23
CA ARG A 25 2.07 -4.72 22.01
C ARG A 25 3.49 -4.92 22.53
N LEU A 26 3.82 -6.11 23.06
CA LEU A 26 5.17 -6.44 23.52
C LEU A 26 6.19 -6.40 22.38
N ARG A 27 5.86 -6.96 21.21
CA ARG A 27 6.73 -6.92 20.03
C ARG A 27 7.01 -5.48 19.58
N ARG A 28 6.03 -4.60 19.66
CA ARG A 28 6.14 -3.18 19.26
C ARG A 28 6.74 -2.29 20.35
N SER A 29 6.74 -2.75 21.62
CA SER A 29 7.28 -1.98 22.74
C SER A 29 8.79 -1.81 22.59
N GLY A 30 9.28 -0.61 22.87
CA GLY A 30 10.70 -0.29 22.75
C GLY A 30 11.22 -0.03 21.33
N ASN A 31 10.43 -0.26 20.30
CA ASN A 31 10.83 0.11 18.94
C ASN A 31 10.85 1.64 18.80
N LYS A 32 12.02 2.19 18.47
CA LYS A 32 12.21 3.65 18.29
C LYS A 32 11.78 4.12 16.91
N LEU A 33 11.74 3.23 15.91
CA LEU A 33 11.18 3.49 14.59
C LEU A 33 9.66 3.31 14.69
N ARG A 34 8.93 4.41 14.59
CA ARG A 34 7.49 4.47 14.91
C ARG A 34 6.61 4.04 13.76
N SER A 35 6.81 4.66 12.62
CA SER A 35 5.98 4.53 11.42
C SER A 35 6.74 5.04 10.20
N ILE A 36 6.21 4.76 9.03
CA ILE A 36 6.63 5.43 7.80
C ILE A 36 5.99 6.83 7.82
N HIS A 37 6.80 7.89 7.79
CA HIS A 37 6.29 9.26 7.70
C HIS A 37 5.75 9.54 6.29
N HIS A 38 6.56 9.21 5.28
CA HIS A 38 6.16 9.19 3.88
C HIS A 38 7.08 8.25 3.10
N HIS A 39 6.57 7.73 1.99
CA HIS A 39 7.36 7.03 0.99
C HIS A 39 7.33 7.85 -0.29
N ALA A 40 8.50 8.26 -0.77
CA ALA A 40 8.62 9.14 -1.92
C ALA A 40 9.11 8.39 -3.17
N PHE A 41 8.42 8.64 -4.27
CA PHE A 41 8.71 8.12 -5.59
C PHE A 41 8.97 9.28 -6.56
N ARG A 42 9.39 8.96 -7.76
CA ARG A 42 9.39 9.92 -8.87
C ARG A 42 8.05 9.87 -9.60
N CYS A 43 7.60 11.00 -10.12
CA CYS A 43 6.53 11.03 -11.10
C CYS A 43 6.98 11.73 -12.39
N ARG A 44 6.28 11.45 -13.48
CA ARG A 44 6.55 12.10 -14.76
C ARG A 44 5.84 13.45 -14.88
N ASP A 45 4.74 13.59 -14.15
CA ASP A 45 3.92 14.80 -14.10
C ASP A 45 3.14 14.84 -12.80
N ALA A 46 3.24 15.95 -12.06
CA ALA A 46 2.60 16.11 -10.76
C ALA A 46 1.08 16.15 -10.85
N GLU A 47 0.51 16.78 -11.90
CA GLU A 47 -0.96 16.90 -12.04
C GLU A 47 -1.60 15.58 -12.49
N GLU A 48 -0.95 14.83 -13.39
CA GLU A 48 -1.38 13.48 -13.74
C GLU A 48 -1.38 12.56 -12.51
N THR A 49 -0.34 12.68 -11.68
CA THR A 49 -0.22 11.93 -10.43
C THR A 49 -1.29 12.36 -9.41
N ARG A 50 -1.56 13.68 -9.28
CA ARG A 50 -2.63 14.20 -8.44
C ARG A 50 -3.99 13.63 -8.88
N HIS A 51 -4.30 13.70 -10.17
CA HIS A 51 -5.57 13.15 -10.69
C HIS A 51 -5.75 11.68 -10.31
N PHE A 52 -4.70 10.87 -10.40
CA PHE A 52 -4.78 9.46 -10.04
C PHE A 52 -4.98 9.27 -8.53
N TYR A 53 -4.12 9.86 -7.69
CA TYR A 53 -4.17 9.62 -6.24
C TYR A 53 -5.34 10.34 -5.55
N GLU A 54 -5.65 11.57 -5.94
CA GLU A 54 -6.72 12.34 -5.29
C GLU A 54 -8.09 12.05 -5.90
N ASP A 55 -8.26 12.11 -7.23
CA ASP A 55 -9.58 11.99 -7.83
C ASP A 55 -10.04 10.52 -7.96
N ILE A 56 -9.12 9.58 -8.28
CA ILE A 56 -9.47 8.16 -8.46
C ILE A 56 -9.34 7.39 -7.14
N LEU A 57 -8.19 7.48 -6.45
CA LEU A 57 -7.96 6.77 -5.19
C LEU A 57 -8.50 7.50 -3.96
N GLN A 58 -8.93 8.76 -4.09
CA GLN A 58 -9.49 9.59 -3.00
C GLN A 58 -8.53 9.80 -1.82
N MET A 59 -7.25 9.85 -2.10
CA MET A 59 -6.23 10.25 -1.14
C MET A 59 -6.02 11.77 -1.26
N PRO A 60 -6.35 12.57 -0.22
CA PRO A 60 -6.26 14.01 -0.34
C PRO A 60 -4.83 14.50 -0.55
N LEU A 61 -4.65 15.45 -1.46
CA LEU A 61 -3.40 16.18 -1.61
C LEU A 61 -3.24 17.13 -0.43
N VAL A 62 -2.29 16.87 0.45
CA VAL A 62 -2.07 17.67 1.69
C VAL A 62 -0.88 18.60 1.62
N ALA A 63 0.02 18.40 0.65
CA ALA A 63 1.11 19.34 0.40
C ALA A 63 1.59 19.27 -1.06
N ALA A 64 1.95 20.45 -1.59
CA ALA A 64 2.67 20.61 -2.85
C ALA A 64 3.76 21.65 -2.63
N MET A 65 4.99 21.18 -2.44
CA MET A 65 6.13 22.05 -2.14
C MET A 65 6.92 22.29 -3.42
N VAL A 66 6.81 23.51 -3.95
CA VAL A 66 7.65 23.96 -5.06
C VAL A 66 8.95 24.52 -4.49
N MET A 67 10.08 23.99 -4.93
CA MET A 67 11.40 24.39 -4.48
C MET A 67 12.23 24.85 -5.67
N ASP A 68 12.80 26.05 -5.54
CA ASP A 68 13.62 26.66 -6.60
C ASP A 68 15.04 26.10 -6.66
N VAL A 69 15.50 25.45 -5.58
CA VAL A 69 16.86 24.87 -5.49
C VAL A 69 16.81 23.54 -4.76
N ASN A 70 17.34 22.50 -5.40
CA ASN A 70 17.59 21.23 -4.75
C ASN A 70 18.99 21.24 -4.11
N GLN A 71 19.04 21.11 -2.78
CA GLN A 71 20.31 21.05 -2.05
C GLN A 71 21.02 19.68 -2.21
N ALA A 72 20.30 18.65 -2.65
CA ALA A 72 20.82 17.29 -2.80
C ALA A 72 21.43 17.03 -4.18
N THR A 73 21.20 17.90 -5.17
CA THR A 73 21.74 17.78 -6.52
C THR A 73 22.47 19.05 -6.93
N PRO A 74 23.48 18.97 -7.81
CA PRO A 74 24.18 20.14 -8.34
C PRO A 74 23.31 20.99 -9.26
N ASP A 75 22.18 20.47 -9.71
CA ASP A 75 21.24 21.17 -10.56
C ASP A 75 20.43 22.18 -9.76
N LYS A 76 20.28 23.38 -10.31
CA LYS A 76 19.54 24.48 -9.69
C LYS A 76 18.14 24.66 -10.30
N GLU A 77 17.61 23.60 -10.87
CA GLU A 77 16.30 23.61 -11.48
C GLU A 77 15.20 23.43 -10.43
N PRO A 78 14.05 24.08 -10.59
CA PRO A 78 12.94 23.89 -9.67
C PRO A 78 12.35 22.46 -9.78
N PHE A 79 11.80 22.00 -8.67
CA PHE A 79 11.04 20.75 -8.61
C PHE A 79 9.83 20.91 -7.69
N CYS A 80 8.84 20.02 -7.86
CA CYS A 80 7.69 19.95 -6.99
C CYS A 80 7.70 18.62 -6.22
N HIS A 81 7.41 18.70 -4.90
CA HIS A 81 7.22 17.54 -4.04
C HIS A 81 5.79 17.54 -3.52
N ILE A 82 4.99 16.57 -3.97
CA ILE A 82 3.57 16.45 -3.64
C ILE A 82 3.34 15.29 -2.66
N PHE A 83 2.34 15.43 -1.78
CA PHE A 83 2.03 14.47 -0.72
C PHE A 83 0.54 14.15 -0.70
N PHE A 84 0.22 12.86 -0.70
CA PHE A 84 -1.14 12.33 -0.57
C PHE A 84 -1.26 11.61 0.76
N GLU A 85 -2.23 12.02 1.59
CA GLU A 85 -2.41 11.50 2.94
C GLU A 85 -3.26 10.22 2.95
N MET A 86 -2.85 9.26 3.76
CA MET A 86 -3.62 8.06 4.09
C MET A 86 -4.39 8.24 5.40
N GLY A 87 -5.32 7.33 5.70
CA GLY A 87 -6.19 7.39 6.88
C GLY A 87 -5.46 7.36 8.24
N ASP A 88 -4.20 6.99 8.27
CA ASP A 88 -3.35 6.97 9.48
C ASP A 88 -2.45 8.23 9.60
N GLY A 89 -2.57 9.18 8.66
CA GLY A 89 -1.77 10.41 8.61
C GLY A 89 -0.39 10.26 7.98
N ASN A 90 -0.01 9.04 7.54
CA ASN A 90 1.19 8.84 6.74
C ASN A 90 0.92 9.23 5.29
N CYS A 91 1.98 9.52 4.52
CA CYS A 91 1.82 9.99 3.16
C CYS A 91 2.55 9.12 2.14
N ILE A 92 1.99 9.07 0.95
CA ILE A 92 2.69 8.72 -0.27
C ILE A 92 3.04 10.02 -0.97
N ALA A 93 4.29 10.15 -1.42
CA ALA A 93 4.80 11.39 -1.96
C ALA A 93 5.48 11.18 -3.31
N PHE A 94 5.52 12.22 -4.12
CA PHE A 94 6.15 12.18 -5.42
C PHE A 94 7.00 13.41 -5.69
N PHE A 95 8.10 13.18 -6.41
CA PHE A 95 8.93 14.23 -6.96
C PHE A 95 8.67 14.39 -8.45
N ASP A 96 8.16 15.55 -8.83
CA ASP A 96 8.17 16.04 -10.19
C ASP A 96 9.39 16.93 -10.37
N TYR A 97 10.41 16.39 -11.08
CA TYR A 97 11.68 17.06 -11.30
C TYR A 97 12.10 16.95 -12.77
N PRO A 98 11.55 17.79 -13.64
CA PRO A 98 11.71 17.67 -15.10
C PRO A 98 13.16 17.63 -15.56
N ALA A 99 14.04 18.45 -14.95
CA ALA A 99 15.45 18.52 -15.32
C ALA A 99 16.20 17.19 -15.11
N VAL A 100 15.85 16.43 -14.07
CA VAL A 100 16.50 15.15 -13.71
C VAL A 100 15.76 13.98 -14.31
N LEU A 101 14.44 14.08 -14.46
CA LEU A 101 13.58 12.95 -14.80
C LEU A 101 13.18 12.87 -16.27
N LYS A 102 13.45 13.93 -17.07
CA LYS A 102 13.05 14.04 -18.49
C LYS A 102 13.46 12.84 -19.37
N ASP A 103 14.60 12.23 -19.05
CA ASP A 103 15.14 11.09 -19.79
C ASP A 103 14.86 9.75 -19.11
N ARG A 104 14.08 9.74 -18.01
CA ARG A 104 13.75 8.53 -17.28
C ARG A 104 12.61 7.79 -17.95
N THR A 105 12.75 6.48 -17.99
CA THR A 105 11.66 5.61 -18.43
C THR A 105 10.74 5.33 -17.24
N PHE A 106 9.44 5.55 -17.43
CA PHE A 106 8.38 5.17 -16.52
C PHE A 106 7.73 3.90 -17.08
N LYS A 107 8.23 2.74 -16.65
CA LYS A 107 7.68 1.43 -17.01
C LYS A 107 7.18 0.76 -15.73
N PRO A 108 6.12 -0.05 -15.83
CA PRO A 108 5.72 -0.89 -14.72
C PRO A 108 6.90 -1.73 -14.21
N ASP A 109 7.06 -1.76 -12.89
CA ASP A 109 8.01 -2.67 -12.25
C ASP A 109 7.48 -4.10 -12.32
N GLY A 110 8.38 -5.08 -12.20
CA GLY A 110 7.97 -6.46 -12.04
C GLY A 110 7.30 -6.66 -10.66
N PRO A 111 6.40 -7.64 -10.52
CA PRO A 111 5.65 -7.84 -9.26
C PRO A 111 6.54 -8.18 -8.06
N PHE A 112 7.79 -8.58 -8.30
CA PHE A 112 8.77 -8.92 -7.27
C PHE A 112 9.88 -7.88 -7.09
N ASP A 113 9.92 -6.81 -7.91
CA ASP A 113 10.92 -5.75 -7.78
C ASP A 113 10.57 -4.86 -6.59
N HIS A 114 9.42 -4.25 -6.63
CA HIS A 114 8.78 -3.60 -5.48
C HIS A 114 7.29 -3.39 -5.76
N HIS A 115 6.52 -3.24 -4.70
CA HIS A 115 5.14 -2.77 -4.77
C HIS A 115 4.79 -1.98 -3.52
N LEU A 116 3.76 -1.14 -3.64
CA LEU A 116 3.21 -0.36 -2.56
C LEU A 116 1.89 -0.98 -2.15
N ALA A 117 1.87 -1.66 -1.00
CA ALA A 117 0.66 -2.24 -0.44
C ALA A 117 0.03 -1.30 0.59
N ILE A 118 -1.25 -0.98 0.38
CA ILE A 118 -2.06 -0.12 1.25
C ILE A 118 -3.23 -0.93 1.78
N GLU A 119 -3.40 -0.94 3.10
CA GLU A 119 -4.52 -1.64 3.74
C GLU A 119 -5.84 -0.87 3.55
N VAL A 120 -6.91 -1.59 3.23
CA VAL A 120 -8.28 -1.07 3.16
C VAL A 120 -9.18 -1.81 4.15
N GLU A 121 -10.29 -1.16 4.55
CA GLU A 121 -11.23 -1.72 5.52
C GLU A 121 -12.21 -2.70 4.87
N GLY A 122 -11.75 -3.92 4.60
CA GLY A 122 -12.59 -5.03 4.15
C GLY A 122 -12.79 -5.11 2.63
N ASP A 123 -13.42 -6.19 2.21
CA ASP A 123 -13.58 -6.53 0.79
C ASP A 123 -14.56 -5.62 0.06
N GLU A 124 -15.51 -5.04 0.76
CA GLU A 124 -16.47 -4.10 0.19
C GLU A 124 -15.74 -2.84 -0.32
N VAL A 125 -14.79 -2.33 0.47
CA VAL A 125 -13.95 -1.18 0.07
C VAL A 125 -13.01 -1.57 -1.08
N LEU A 126 -12.48 -2.80 -1.05
CA LEU A 126 -11.62 -3.31 -2.12
C LEU A 126 -12.38 -3.34 -3.47
N GLU A 127 -13.65 -3.80 -3.45
CA GLU A 127 -14.49 -3.85 -4.65
C GLU A 127 -14.91 -2.45 -5.12
N GLU A 128 -15.09 -1.50 -4.20
CA GLU A 128 -15.31 -0.10 -4.55
C GLU A 128 -14.14 0.48 -5.34
N TYR A 129 -12.91 0.26 -4.88
CA TYR A 129 -11.71 0.70 -5.61
C TYR A 129 -11.54 -0.02 -6.93
N ARG A 130 -11.87 -1.31 -7.01
CA ARG A 130 -11.87 -2.04 -8.28
C ARG A 130 -12.80 -1.39 -9.29
N SER A 131 -13.98 -1.02 -8.87
CA SER A 131 -14.97 -0.33 -9.71
C SER A 131 -14.48 1.05 -10.17
N ARG A 132 -13.82 1.81 -9.31
CA ARG A 132 -13.22 3.12 -9.67
C ARG A 132 -12.11 3.00 -10.69
N LEU A 133 -11.20 2.04 -10.51
CA LEU A 133 -10.13 1.76 -11.47
C LEU A 133 -10.70 1.34 -12.82
N GLN A 134 -11.73 0.48 -12.82
CA GLN A 134 -12.42 0.08 -14.04
C GLN A 134 -13.08 1.27 -14.76
N ALA A 135 -13.75 2.16 -14.02
CA ALA A 135 -14.37 3.37 -14.58
C ALA A 135 -13.32 4.32 -15.19
N ALA A 136 -12.12 4.34 -14.63
CA ALA A 136 -10.98 5.09 -15.14
C ALA A 136 -10.19 4.35 -16.26
N ASN A 137 -10.63 3.16 -16.69
CA ASN A 137 -9.96 2.29 -17.64
C ASN A 137 -8.54 1.86 -17.22
N ILE A 138 -8.32 1.71 -15.91
CA ILE A 138 -7.05 1.23 -15.34
C ILE A 138 -7.16 -0.27 -15.14
N PRO A 139 -6.29 -1.08 -15.77
CA PRO A 139 -6.26 -2.52 -15.57
C PRO A 139 -5.94 -2.87 -14.11
N SER A 140 -6.71 -3.78 -13.54
CA SER A 140 -6.47 -4.28 -12.18
C SER A 140 -6.74 -5.77 -12.08
N GLN A 141 -6.11 -6.43 -11.11
CA GLN A 141 -6.24 -7.87 -10.85
C GLN A 141 -6.51 -8.12 -9.38
N LEU A 142 -7.63 -8.78 -9.11
CA LEU A 142 -7.98 -9.24 -7.76
C LEU A 142 -7.43 -10.66 -7.55
N LEU A 143 -6.70 -10.87 -6.44
CA LEU A 143 -6.18 -12.16 -6.02
C LEU A 143 -6.58 -12.47 -4.58
N ASP A 144 -6.94 -13.74 -4.35
CA ASP A 144 -7.19 -14.30 -3.02
C ASP A 144 -5.94 -15.05 -2.56
N HIS A 145 -5.32 -14.59 -1.48
CA HIS A 145 -4.16 -15.21 -0.84
C HIS A 145 -4.56 -16.07 0.38
N GLY A 146 -5.86 -16.29 0.61
CA GLY A 146 -6.40 -17.08 1.71
C GLY A 146 -6.45 -16.33 3.05
N VAL A 147 -5.44 -15.54 3.36
CA VAL A 147 -5.35 -14.73 4.60
C VAL A 147 -5.66 -13.24 4.36
N PHE A 148 -5.59 -12.80 3.12
CA PHE A 148 -5.97 -11.48 2.65
C PHE A 148 -6.32 -11.51 1.16
N HIS A 149 -7.14 -10.56 0.74
CA HIS A 149 -7.44 -10.32 -0.66
C HIS A 149 -6.69 -9.08 -1.14
N SER A 150 -6.15 -9.14 -2.35
CA SER A 150 -5.33 -8.07 -2.90
C SER A 150 -5.80 -7.64 -4.27
N LEU A 151 -5.90 -6.34 -4.48
CA LEU A 151 -6.19 -5.71 -5.77
C LEU A 151 -4.91 -5.04 -6.29
N TYR A 152 -4.33 -5.60 -7.35
CA TYR A 152 -3.11 -5.11 -7.98
C TYR A 152 -3.41 -4.23 -9.18
N PHE A 153 -2.68 -3.14 -9.32
CA PHE A 153 -2.73 -2.22 -10.46
C PHE A 153 -1.45 -1.38 -10.54
N ASN A 154 -1.25 -0.68 -11.67
CA ASN A 154 -0.16 0.27 -11.78
C ASN A 154 -0.67 1.71 -11.77
N ASP A 155 0.07 2.59 -11.11
CA ASP A 155 -0.15 4.03 -11.19
C ASP A 155 0.35 4.60 -12.55
N PRO A 156 0.08 5.88 -12.88
CA PRO A 156 0.55 6.50 -14.12
C PRO A 156 2.07 6.50 -14.28
N ASN A 157 2.81 6.40 -13.19
CA ASN A 157 4.27 6.39 -13.18
C ASN A 157 4.87 4.98 -13.29
N GLY A 158 4.03 3.94 -13.38
CA GLY A 158 4.46 2.56 -13.44
C GLY A 158 4.75 1.94 -12.06
N LEU A 159 4.41 2.62 -10.96
CA LEU A 159 4.48 2.04 -9.64
C LEU A 159 3.46 0.92 -9.51
N ASN A 160 3.92 -0.26 -9.11
CA ASN A 160 3.04 -1.38 -8.80
C ASN A 160 2.36 -1.15 -7.45
N CYS A 161 1.05 -0.98 -7.47
CA CYS A 161 0.23 -0.72 -6.30
C CYS A 161 -0.61 -1.95 -5.95
N GLU A 162 -0.85 -2.12 -4.66
CA GLU A 162 -1.68 -3.18 -4.11
C GLU A 162 -2.60 -2.59 -3.04
N LEU A 163 -3.89 -2.83 -3.13
CA LEU A 163 -4.82 -2.61 -2.02
C LEU A 163 -5.10 -3.94 -1.35
N VAL A 164 -4.94 -3.99 -0.03
CA VAL A 164 -5.04 -5.23 0.76
C VAL A 164 -6.22 -5.16 1.73
N SER A 165 -7.14 -6.09 1.60
CA SER A 165 -8.19 -6.35 2.60
C SER A 165 -7.78 -7.57 3.42
N LYS A 166 -7.65 -7.42 4.74
CA LYS A 166 -7.33 -8.53 5.63
C LYS A 166 -8.59 -9.35 5.96
N VAL A 167 -8.52 -10.65 5.76
CA VAL A 167 -9.55 -11.57 6.25
C VAL A 167 -9.46 -11.62 7.79
N ARG A 168 -10.60 -11.58 8.46
CA ARG A 168 -10.74 -11.41 9.93
C ARG A 168 -9.89 -12.34 10.81
N ALA A 169 -9.45 -13.49 10.29
CA ALA A 169 -8.68 -14.50 11.04
C ALA A 169 -7.16 -14.22 11.13
N THR A 170 -6.66 -13.12 10.57
CA THR A 170 -5.23 -12.93 10.33
C THR A 170 -4.42 -12.47 11.54
N HIS A 171 -5.04 -11.93 12.60
CA HIS A 171 -4.26 -11.49 13.77
C HIS A 171 -3.62 -12.63 14.54
N ASP A 172 -4.26 -13.80 14.62
CA ASP A 172 -3.68 -14.99 15.24
C ASP A 172 -2.53 -15.52 14.38
N ASN A 173 -2.68 -15.47 13.06
CA ASN A 173 -1.63 -15.79 12.10
C ASN A 173 -0.42 -14.85 12.23
N ASP A 174 -0.62 -13.53 12.38
CA ASP A 174 0.47 -12.54 12.53
C ASP A 174 1.40 -12.86 13.71
N VAL A 175 0.84 -13.38 14.82
CA VAL A 175 1.65 -13.80 15.98
C VAL A 175 2.41 -15.09 15.69
N ALA A 176 1.75 -16.07 15.13
CA ALA A 176 2.37 -17.37 14.77
C ALA A 176 3.47 -17.18 13.72
N GLU A 177 3.23 -16.37 12.70
CA GLU A 177 4.21 -16.02 11.68
C GLU A 177 5.41 -15.27 12.26
N ALA A 178 5.19 -14.29 13.14
CA ALA A 178 6.27 -13.58 13.80
C ALA A 178 7.13 -14.49 14.69
N GLN A 179 6.53 -15.50 15.32
CA GLN A 179 7.26 -16.49 16.13
C GLN A 179 8.10 -17.44 15.28
N SER A 180 7.60 -17.82 14.11
CA SER A 180 8.28 -18.78 13.21
C SER A 180 9.19 -18.11 12.17
N ALA A 181 9.18 -16.77 12.03
CA ALA A 181 9.84 -16.04 10.95
C ALA A 181 11.33 -16.38 10.81
N HIS A 182 12.09 -16.40 11.92
CA HIS A 182 13.53 -16.70 11.89
C HIS A 182 13.82 -18.15 11.49
N GLU A 183 12.98 -19.09 11.92
CA GLU A 183 13.12 -20.51 11.54
C GLU A 183 12.81 -20.70 10.05
N ASN A 184 11.74 -20.09 9.57
CA ASN A 184 11.35 -20.16 8.16
C ASN A 184 12.42 -19.54 7.25
N LEU A 185 13.02 -18.41 7.65
CA LEU A 185 14.13 -17.79 6.93
C LEU A 185 15.37 -18.67 6.88
N LYS A 186 15.69 -19.40 7.97
CA LYS A 186 16.78 -20.38 7.98
C LYS A 186 16.50 -21.54 7.02
N LYS A 187 15.27 -22.10 7.03
CA LYS A 187 14.86 -23.16 6.09
C LYS A 187 15.01 -22.70 4.64
N TRP A 188 14.52 -21.49 4.31
CA TRP A 188 14.68 -20.90 2.98
C TRP A 188 16.15 -20.75 2.57
N THR A 189 16.98 -20.24 3.49
CA THR A 189 18.41 -20.07 3.22
C THR A 189 19.13 -21.40 2.96
N ALA A 190 18.72 -22.48 3.64
CA ALA A 190 19.24 -23.81 3.41
C ALA A 190 18.81 -24.37 2.04
N LEU A 191 17.53 -24.19 1.67
CA LEU A 191 17.00 -24.62 0.37
C LEU A 191 17.75 -23.99 -0.80
N LYS A 192 18.05 -22.68 -0.74
CA LYS A 192 18.80 -21.97 -1.80
C LYS A 192 20.25 -22.45 -1.99
N LYS A 193 20.84 -23.09 -0.97
CA LYS A 193 22.22 -23.61 -1.01
C LYS A 193 22.29 -25.05 -1.47
N SER A 194 21.16 -25.75 -1.53
CA SER A 194 21.12 -27.12 -2.05
C SER A 194 21.25 -27.07 -3.57
N PRO A 195 22.24 -27.74 -4.17
CA PRO A 195 22.35 -27.83 -5.63
C PRO A 195 21.09 -28.54 -6.18
N SER A 196 20.54 -27.99 -7.27
CA SER A 196 19.46 -28.58 -8.06
C SER A 196 19.90 -29.87 -8.71
#